data_8dbfc9be6cd8bd566dc372a3f56b6452
#
_entry.id   8dbfc9be6cd8bd566dc372a3f56b6452
#
_cell.length_a   1.000
_cell.length_b   1.000
_cell.length_c   1.000
_cell.angle_alpha   90.00
_cell.angle_beta   90.00
_cell.angle_gamma   90.00
#
_symmetry.space_group_name_H-M   'P 1'
#
loop_
_entity.id
_entity.type
_entity.pdbx_description
1 polymer ?
#
loop_
_entity_poly.entity_id
_entity_poly.type
_entity_poly.pdbx_seq_one_letter_code
_entity_poly.pdbx_strand_id
1 'polypeptide(L)'
;MDKNDSVRGAREGAGCGCPVLAFQKMVSGKYKVRILWDLKDGARRYGEIRSGLLRGGDGSAEIAPRVLSRELKALATVGLIDRRDYGTVPPKVDYRLTPMGRSFVPIIDSIRKWGARHLAGV
;
A
#
# COMPACT_ATOMS: atom_id res chain seq x y z
N MET A 1 -14.14 -21.53 12.02
CA MET A 1 -13.60 -21.42 11.89
C MET A 1 -13.60 -21.35 11.69
N ASP A 2 -13.97 -21.26 11.30
CA ASP A 2 -13.69 -21.08 10.95
C ASP A 2 -13.91 -20.86 10.67
N LYS A 3 -14.32 -20.76 10.57
CA LYS A 3 -14.27 -20.46 10.22
C LYS A 3 -14.38 -20.15 9.80
N ASN A 4 -14.74 -20.11 9.41
CA ASN A 4 -14.50 -19.79 8.90
C ASN A 4 -14.66 -19.67 8.51
N ASP A 5 -15.09 -19.70 8.40
CA ASP A 5 -14.97 -19.63 7.94
C ASP A 5 -15.18 -19.51 7.47
N SER A 6 -15.54 -19.41 7.30
CA SER A 6 -15.45 -19.35 6.73
C SER A 6 -15.67 -19.21 6.11
N VAL A 7 -15.83 -19.17 5.92
CA VAL A 7 -15.83 -19.19 5.23
C VAL A 7 -16.38 -19.11 4.68
N ARG A 8 -16.70 -18.82 4.42
CA ARG A 8 -17.13 -18.86 3.76
C ARG A 8 -17.42 -18.36 3.16
N GLY A 9 -17.53 -18.01 2.67
CA GLY A 9 -17.59 -17.67 1.95
C GLY A 9 -17.60 -17.38 1.08
N ALA A 10 -17.82 -17.32 0.61
CA ALA A 10 -17.69 -17.22 -0.21
C ALA A 10 -17.68 -17.18 -1.00
N ARG A 11 -18.12 -17.12 -1.44
CA ARG A 11 -17.99 -17.37 -2.19
C ARG A 11 -17.92 -17.01 -2.99
N GLU A 12 -18.07 -16.71 -3.34
CA GLU A 12 -17.94 -16.61 -4.11
C GLU A 12 -17.35 -16.34 -4.88
N GLY A 13 -17.66 -16.26 -5.08
CA GLY A 13 -17.01 -15.96 -6.02
C GLY A 13 -15.86 -16.31 -6.52
N ALA A 14 -15.99 -16.25 -7.34
CA ALA A 14 -14.96 -16.51 -8.05
C ALA A 14 -13.72 -16.55 -7.35
N GLY A 15 -13.16 -17.52 -7.34
CA GLY A 15 -11.89 -17.56 -6.87
C GLY A 15 -11.76 -16.99 -5.54
N CYS A 16 -12.80 -16.85 -4.93
CA CYS A 16 -12.80 -16.22 -3.72
C CYS A 16 -11.81 -16.75 -2.79
N GLY A 17 -11.41 -17.77 -2.87
CA GLY A 17 -10.37 -18.30 -2.16
C GLY A 17 -9.96 -17.70 -0.86
N CYS A 18 -8.74 -17.97 -0.53
CA CYS A 18 -8.16 -17.60 0.74
C CYS A 18 -7.92 -16.07 0.83
N PRO A 19 -8.36 -15.43 1.91
CA PRO A 19 -8.06 -14.01 2.10
C PRO A 19 -6.57 -13.69 2.11
N VAL A 20 -5.74 -14.61 2.56
CA VAL A 20 -4.29 -14.41 2.53
C VAL A 20 -3.80 -14.30 1.09
N LEU A 21 -4.33 -15.14 0.20
CA LEU A 21 -3.96 -15.06 -1.20
C LEU A 21 -4.47 -13.76 -1.84
N ALA A 22 -5.68 -13.35 -1.50
CA ALA A 22 -6.21 -12.09 -1.99
C ALA A 22 -5.35 -10.92 -1.54
N PHE A 23 -4.93 -10.93 -0.28
CA PHE A 23 -4.03 -9.92 0.25
C PHE A 23 -2.70 -9.93 -0.51
N GLN A 24 -2.14 -11.08 -0.72
CA GLN A 24 -0.86 -11.20 -1.41
C GLN A 24 -0.92 -10.59 -2.81
N LYS A 25 -2.00 -10.86 -3.53
CA LYS A 25 -2.20 -10.26 -4.84
C LYS A 25 -2.34 -8.75 -4.78
N MET A 26 -3.07 -8.27 -3.79
CA MET A 26 -3.33 -6.85 -3.63
C MET A 26 -2.07 -6.04 -3.39
N VAL A 27 -1.14 -6.57 -2.62
CA VAL A 27 0.09 -5.86 -2.25
C VAL A 27 1.30 -6.32 -3.04
N SER A 28 1.11 -7.16 -4.05
CA SER A 28 2.24 -7.63 -4.84
C SER A 28 2.98 -6.46 -5.47
N GLY A 29 4.29 -6.56 -5.49
CA GLY A 29 5.13 -5.49 -5.98
C GLY A 29 6.05 -5.00 -4.88
N LYS A 30 7.06 -4.26 -5.29
CA LYS A 30 8.13 -3.88 -4.39
C LYS A 30 7.75 -2.73 -3.46
N TYR A 31 6.84 -1.86 -3.87
CA TYR A 31 6.67 -0.57 -3.21
C TYR A 31 5.32 -0.33 -2.54
N LYS A 32 4.31 -1.17 -2.79
CA LYS A 32 2.95 -0.88 -2.35
C LYS A 32 2.82 -0.74 -0.83
N VAL A 33 3.33 -1.70 -0.09
CA VAL A 33 3.21 -1.67 1.37
C VAL A 33 3.96 -0.47 1.94
N ARG A 34 5.13 -0.17 1.40
CA ARG A 34 5.91 0.98 1.85
C ARG A 34 5.19 2.30 1.59
N ILE A 35 4.55 2.42 0.42
CA ILE A 35 3.78 3.63 0.12
C ILE A 35 2.66 3.82 1.14
N LEU A 36 1.91 2.74 1.43
CA LEU A 36 0.84 2.81 2.42
C LEU A 36 1.36 3.23 3.78
N TRP A 37 2.48 2.69 4.19
CA TRP A 37 3.10 3.04 5.46
C TRP A 37 3.49 4.53 5.49
N ASP A 38 4.07 5.03 4.41
CA ASP A 38 4.49 6.42 4.35
C ASP A 38 3.31 7.40 4.38
N LEU A 39 2.13 6.98 3.94
CA LEU A 39 0.93 7.81 3.95
C LEU A 39 0.19 7.81 5.29
N LYS A 40 0.67 7.07 6.27
CA LYS A 40 -0.02 6.97 7.57
C LYS A 40 -0.17 8.31 8.29
N ASP A 41 0.75 9.23 8.05
CA ASP A 41 0.78 10.51 8.75
C ASP A 41 0.03 11.62 8.03
N GLY A 42 -0.51 11.34 6.87
CA GLY A 42 -1.29 12.32 6.12
C GLY A 42 -1.02 12.26 4.63
N ALA A 43 -1.71 13.14 3.92
CA ALA A 43 -1.60 13.22 2.48
C ALA A 43 -0.19 13.63 2.05
N ARG A 44 0.24 13.12 0.91
CA ARG A 44 1.55 13.46 0.34
C ARG A 44 1.43 13.64 -1.16
N ARG A 45 2.28 14.52 -1.68
CA ARG A 45 2.39 14.68 -3.13
C ARG A 45 3.30 13.62 -3.70
N TYR A 46 3.20 13.44 -5.02
CA TYR A 46 4.01 12.46 -5.75
C TYR A 46 5.49 12.56 -5.40
N GLY A 47 6.04 13.77 -5.44
CA GLY A 47 7.47 13.95 -5.14
C GLY A 47 7.84 13.57 -3.73
N GLU A 48 6.93 13.83 -2.78
CA GLU A 48 7.18 13.46 -1.39
C GLU A 48 7.16 11.95 -1.20
N ILE A 49 6.24 11.27 -1.89
CA ILE A 49 6.18 9.81 -1.86
C ILE A 49 7.46 9.23 -2.44
N ARG A 50 7.89 9.76 -3.58
CA ARG A 50 9.10 9.30 -4.25
C ARG A 50 10.32 9.48 -3.35
N SER A 51 10.46 10.66 -2.75
CA SER A 51 11.58 10.94 -1.83
C SER A 51 11.58 10.00 -0.64
N GLY A 52 10.40 9.70 -0.11
CA GLY A 52 10.27 8.76 1.01
C GLY A 52 10.75 7.37 0.65
N LEU A 53 10.40 6.91 -0.54
CA LEU A 53 10.83 5.59 -1.00
C LEU A 53 12.36 5.54 -1.17
N LEU A 54 12.93 6.60 -1.68
CA LEU A 54 14.39 6.65 -1.86
C LEU A 54 15.13 6.62 -0.53
N ARG A 55 14.63 7.39 0.44
CA ARG A 55 15.29 7.46 1.75
C ARG A 55 15.21 6.15 2.51
N GLY A 56 14.08 5.47 2.41
CA GLY A 56 13.86 4.25 3.18
C GLY A 56 14.26 2.99 2.47
N GLY A 57 14.80 3.12 1.28
CA GLY A 57 15.14 1.96 0.48
C GLY A 57 16.49 1.38 0.88
N ASP A 58 16.94 0.46 0.07
CA ASP A 58 18.20 -0.23 0.27
C ASP A 58 19.38 0.53 -0.33
N GLY A 59 19.17 1.77 -0.71
CA GLY A 59 20.21 2.58 -1.34
C GLY A 59 20.41 2.27 -2.80
N SER A 60 19.58 1.43 -3.37
CA SER A 60 19.71 1.08 -4.76
C SER A 60 19.14 2.15 -5.67
N ALA A 61 18.95 1.82 -6.90
CA ALA A 61 18.57 2.75 -7.94
C ALA A 61 17.24 3.45 -7.63
N GLU A 62 17.07 4.60 -8.26
CA GLU A 62 15.83 5.34 -8.20
C GLU A 62 14.66 4.53 -8.75
N ILE A 63 13.49 4.79 -8.21
CA ILE A 63 12.29 4.23 -8.77
C ILE A 63 11.92 5.01 -10.04
N ALA A 64 11.66 4.30 -11.12
CA ALA A 64 11.27 4.94 -12.37
C ALA A 64 9.91 5.60 -12.21
N PRO A 65 9.70 6.80 -12.76
CA PRO A 65 8.42 7.49 -12.60
C PRO A 65 7.22 6.67 -13.04
N ARG A 66 7.31 5.93 -14.13
CA ARG A 66 6.19 5.12 -14.60
C ARG A 66 5.88 3.97 -13.64
N VAL A 67 6.90 3.44 -12.94
CA VAL A 67 6.68 2.39 -11.96
C VAL A 67 5.91 2.94 -10.77
N LEU A 68 6.33 4.10 -10.25
CA LEU A 68 5.63 4.72 -9.13
C LEU A 68 4.19 5.09 -9.52
N SER A 69 4.00 5.68 -10.70
CA SER A 69 2.66 6.03 -11.17
C SER A 69 1.77 4.80 -11.26
N ARG A 70 2.31 3.69 -11.74
CA ARG A 70 1.56 2.43 -11.84
C ARG A 70 1.18 1.89 -10.47
N GLU A 71 2.10 1.95 -9.51
CA GLU A 71 1.81 1.49 -8.16
C GLU A 71 0.74 2.34 -7.50
N LEU A 72 0.83 3.66 -7.64
CA LEU A 72 -0.18 4.55 -7.08
C LEU A 72 -1.55 4.30 -7.71
N LYS A 73 -1.59 4.11 -9.03
CA LYS A 73 -2.84 3.82 -9.71
C LYS A 73 -3.44 2.50 -9.22
N ALA A 74 -2.61 1.48 -9.05
CA ALA A 74 -3.08 0.18 -8.56
C ALA A 74 -3.66 0.30 -7.17
N LEU A 75 -2.99 1.02 -6.27
CA LEU A 75 -3.48 1.22 -4.91
C LEU A 75 -4.80 1.99 -4.89
N ALA A 76 -4.95 2.99 -5.77
CA ALA A 76 -6.18 3.75 -5.86
C ALA A 76 -7.31 2.87 -6.41
N THR A 77 -7.00 2.03 -7.40
CA THR A 77 -8.00 1.16 -8.01
C THR A 77 -8.59 0.17 -7.02
N VAL A 78 -7.77 -0.37 -6.11
CA VAL A 78 -8.29 -1.30 -5.09
C VAL A 78 -8.87 -0.59 -3.88
N GLY A 79 -8.81 0.73 -3.84
CA GLY A 79 -9.47 1.50 -2.78
C GLY A 79 -8.65 1.73 -1.53
N LEU A 80 -7.35 1.56 -1.58
CA LEU A 80 -6.48 1.80 -0.41
C LEU A 80 -6.05 3.25 -0.30
N ILE A 81 -5.96 3.96 -1.42
CA ILE A 81 -5.63 5.39 -1.42
C ILE A 81 -6.58 6.14 -2.34
N ASP A 82 -6.68 7.44 -2.10
CA ASP A 82 -7.37 8.37 -2.97
C ASP A 82 -6.37 9.33 -3.57
N ARG A 83 -6.55 9.61 -4.85
CA ARG A 83 -5.83 10.66 -5.55
C ARG A 83 -6.72 11.90 -5.58
N ARG A 84 -6.20 13.01 -5.09
CA ARG A 84 -6.96 14.25 -5.07
C ARG A 84 -6.29 15.27 -5.98
N ASP A 85 -6.99 15.68 -7.02
CA ASP A 85 -6.56 16.73 -7.93
C ASP A 85 -7.31 18.00 -7.54
N TYR A 86 -6.57 19.05 -7.21
CA TYR A 86 -7.17 20.30 -6.73
C TYR A 86 -7.63 21.20 -7.85
N GLY A 87 -7.30 20.86 -9.10
CA GLY A 87 -7.75 21.64 -10.25
C GLY A 87 -7.13 23.01 -10.34
N THR A 88 -5.98 23.20 -9.72
CA THR A 88 -5.32 24.53 -9.68
C THR A 88 -4.23 24.64 -10.74
N VAL A 89 -3.75 25.89 -10.93
CA VAL A 89 -2.61 26.17 -11.79
C VAL A 89 -1.60 26.93 -10.93
N PRO A 90 -0.41 26.40 -10.70
CA PRO A 90 0.08 25.13 -11.22
C PRO A 90 -0.67 23.94 -10.63
N PRO A 91 -0.62 22.78 -11.29
CA PRO A 91 -1.34 21.60 -10.83
C PRO A 91 -0.91 21.18 -9.43
N LYS A 92 -1.89 20.77 -8.64
CA LYS A 92 -1.64 20.24 -7.31
C LYS A 92 -2.43 18.95 -7.17
N VAL A 93 -1.73 17.87 -6.90
CA VAL A 93 -2.32 16.54 -6.72
C VAL A 93 -1.67 15.92 -5.49
N ASP A 94 -2.47 15.37 -4.60
CA ASP A 94 -1.92 14.59 -3.50
C ASP A 94 -2.61 13.24 -3.41
N TYR A 95 -2.05 12.39 -2.56
CA TYR A 95 -2.54 11.05 -2.31
C TYR A 95 -2.71 10.87 -0.82
N ARG A 96 -3.77 10.17 -0.41
CA ARG A 96 -4.05 9.92 0.99
C ARG A 96 -4.66 8.56 1.17
N LEU A 97 -4.55 8.02 2.38
CA LEU A 97 -5.20 6.74 2.69
C LEU A 97 -6.71 6.93 2.75
N THR A 98 -7.43 5.94 2.21
CA THR A 98 -8.86 5.82 2.44
C THR A 98 -9.09 5.21 3.82
N PRO A 99 -10.34 5.14 4.33
CA PRO A 99 -10.60 4.38 5.55
C PRO A 99 -10.10 2.94 5.48
N MET A 100 -10.25 2.29 4.32
CA MET A 100 -9.73 0.95 4.12
C MET A 100 -8.20 0.93 4.25
N GLY A 101 -7.53 1.91 3.64
CA GLY A 101 -6.08 2.02 3.74
C GLY A 101 -5.63 2.26 5.17
N ARG A 102 -6.35 3.12 5.90
CA ARG A 102 -6.02 3.38 7.30
C ARG A 102 -6.19 2.14 8.17
N SER A 103 -7.16 1.31 7.87
CA SER A 103 -7.37 0.08 8.64
C SER A 103 -6.21 -0.90 8.47
N PHE A 104 -5.43 -0.74 7.42
CA PHE A 104 -4.29 -1.60 7.17
C PHE A 104 -3.04 -1.15 7.92
N VAL A 105 -2.98 0.10 8.37
CA VAL A 105 -1.77 0.63 9.03
C VAL A 105 -1.38 -0.18 10.28
N PRO A 106 -2.31 -0.55 11.19
CA PRO A 106 -1.92 -1.38 12.34
C PRO A 106 -1.35 -2.73 11.94
N ILE A 107 -1.83 -3.27 10.82
CA ILE A 107 -1.31 -4.55 10.32
C ILE A 107 0.13 -4.36 9.84
N ILE A 108 0.41 -3.28 9.13
CA ILE A 108 1.77 -2.96 8.70
C ILE A 108 2.67 -2.76 9.91
N ASP A 109 2.17 -2.09 10.94
CA ASP A 109 2.96 -1.89 12.16
C ASP A 109 3.31 -3.23 12.83
N SER A 110 2.40 -4.18 12.81
CA SER A 110 2.68 -5.52 13.31
C SER A 110 3.76 -6.20 12.48
N ILE A 111 3.70 -6.04 11.17
CA ILE A 111 4.73 -6.56 10.28
C ILE A 111 6.07 -5.91 10.60
N ARG A 112 6.09 -4.61 10.82
CA ARG A 112 7.29 -3.87 11.16
C ARG A 112 7.93 -4.42 12.44
N LYS A 113 7.12 -4.64 13.47
CA LYS A 113 7.60 -5.17 14.72
C LYS A 113 8.17 -6.58 14.58
N TRP A 114 7.44 -7.41 13.84
CA TRP A 114 7.90 -8.75 13.56
C TRP A 114 9.21 -8.73 12.79
N GLY A 115 9.29 -7.85 11.77
CA GLY A 115 10.48 -7.74 10.96
C GLY A 115 11.69 -7.24 11.75
N ALA A 116 11.46 -6.29 12.66
CA ALA A 116 12.54 -5.79 13.51
C ALA A 116 13.11 -6.90 14.37
N ARG A 117 12.25 -7.82 14.83
CA ARG A 117 12.67 -8.92 15.69
C ARG A 117 13.38 -10.03 14.92
N HIS A 118 12.90 -10.34 13.72
CA HIS A 118 13.34 -11.52 12.99
C HIS A 118 14.18 -11.22 11.75
N LEU A 119 14.13 -10.01 11.24
CA LEU A 119 14.82 -9.62 10.01
C LEU A 119 15.91 -8.57 10.26
N ALA A 120 16.28 -8.36 11.51
CA ALA A 120 17.31 -7.39 11.86
C ALA A 120 18.60 -7.73 11.12
N GLY A 121 19.21 -6.73 10.52
CA GLY A 121 20.44 -6.94 9.78
C GLY A 121 20.25 -7.33 8.32
N VAL A 122 19.04 -7.48 7.91
CA VAL A 122 18.73 -7.86 6.52
C VAL A 122 18.56 -6.63 5.63
#